data_fb1b8eabdba8ebdd6827a4fa7079c818
#
_entry.id   fb1b8eabdba8ebdd6827a4fa7079c818
#
_cell.length_a   1.000
_cell.length_b   1.000
_cell.length_c   1.000
_cell.angle_alpha   90.00
_cell.angle_beta   90.00
_cell.angle_gamma   90.00
#
_symmetry.space_group_name_H-M   'P 1'
#
loop_
_entity.id
_entity.type
_entity.pdbx_description
1 polymer ?
#
loop_
_entity_poly.entity_id
_entity_poly.type
_entity_poly.pdbx_seq_one_letter_code
_entity_poly.pdbx_strand_id
1 'polypeptide(L)'
;MKISACIITKNEEKNMESYFAKIQGLVQEIILVDTGSTDRTVEIARSHGAKIYQYEWKQDFAAAKNYALQHATGDWIVFLDADEYFPSESIENLKKYLKTVHNNKKCDAIGVRIVNIDIDKDDQEISSFVNIRIFRNRLNLRYKNAIHEEVYNTKGTVHIFMLENDIKVYHTGYSTSIAREKMQRNLAILLKEIAEEGEKPAHYRYLCDCYHGLDDYANAIKYGRLHIEAKLSSLGAEQTVYDKVIDALINSEADSNEIRAEIKRAIQTFPNSPDFYCAYGRFAWLQKNYEMALQYFLKAISLRAQESKGSYQANSFDGHLTAVYFFMGEIYFLKNQSEQALTYYCKSLLRHKYNAEIFQRVYRLLMNTDPIEVISLFNGIYERTQKDISFIIENLSNCPKNKIFAYYSNILTRDFSVEVDSLWQYQMLGLGNYQKLYVTSMESMMQNSHMLASACIAQNNKQLMNEQYIKALNEAFKTVVLRFYDETLKLNEELFPAYETILKELLLIQSSSLDHYLELAEDFSNENILKITKILEEKKKYSKALNVYRQVYLRLSLSNPSEYYEDIGYCSYKLGLYAEAARYFDKVLEKNPENLKILQFKTWSEARC
;
A
#
# COMPACT_ATOMS: atom_id res chain seq x y z
N MET A 1 16.88 -14.93 -38.00
CA MET A 1 16.54 -13.76 -37.20
C MET A 1 17.52 -13.71 -36.02
N LYS A 2 18.37 -12.70 -35.99
CA LYS A 2 19.32 -12.42 -34.91
C LYS A 2 18.82 -11.22 -34.10
N ILE A 3 18.93 -11.25 -32.78
CA ILE A 3 18.53 -10.17 -31.88
C ILE A 3 19.77 -9.67 -31.13
N SER A 4 20.02 -8.37 -31.16
CA SER A 4 21.04 -7.73 -30.33
C SER A 4 20.37 -7.01 -29.16
N ALA A 5 20.79 -7.29 -27.92
CA ALA A 5 20.52 -6.41 -26.80
C ALA A 5 21.49 -5.25 -26.83
N CYS A 6 20.98 -4.04 -26.65
CA CYS A 6 21.78 -2.84 -26.45
C CYS A 6 21.45 -2.23 -25.10
N ILE A 7 22.46 -1.81 -24.37
CA ILE A 7 22.34 -1.15 -23.07
C ILE A 7 23.40 -0.06 -22.93
N ILE A 8 23.05 1.04 -22.27
CA ILE A 8 24.01 2.04 -21.77
C ILE A 8 24.05 1.97 -20.26
N THR A 9 25.23 2.07 -19.66
CA THR A 9 25.40 1.88 -18.23
C THR A 9 26.33 2.91 -17.61
N LYS A 10 26.10 3.19 -16.32
CA LYS A 10 27.02 3.87 -15.43
C LYS A 10 26.73 3.48 -13.99
N ASN A 11 27.64 2.72 -13.35
CA ASN A 11 27.54 2.28 -11.96
C ASN A 11 26.25 1.48 -11.67
N GLU A 12 26.06 0.41 -12.43
CA GLU A 12 24.85 -0.44 -12.38
C GLU A 12 25.17 -1.85 -11.85
N GLU A 13 26.27 -2.05 -11.09
CA GLU A 13 26.70 -3.39 -10.63
C GLU A 13 25.58 -4.19 -9.96
N LYS A 14 24.70 -3.49 -9.22
CA LYS A 14 23.57 -4.12 -8.50
C LYS A 14 22.53 -4.76 -9.42
N ASN A 15 22.38 -4.22 -10.64
CA ASN A 15 21.37 -4.64 -11.60
C ASN A 15 21.91 -5.62 -12.64
N MET A 16 23.23 -5.62 -12.90
CA MET A 16 23.82 -6.35 -14.02
C MET A 16 23.58 -7.84 -14.00
N GLU A 17 23.79 -8.53 -12.88
CA GLU A 17 23.56 -9.99 -12.81
C GLU A 17 22.11 -10.34 -13.14
N SER A 18 21.15 -9.59 -12.58
CA SER A 18 19.73 -9.79 -12.85
C SER A 18 19.38 -9.47 -14.31
N TYR A 19 19.94 -8.39 -14.87
CA TYR A 19 19.75 -8.01 -16.25
C TYR A 19 20.16 -9.14 -17.21
N PHE A 20 21.38 -9.66 -17.08
CA PHE A 20 21.89 -10.73 -17.93
C PHE A 20 21.10 -12.02 -17.78
N ALA A 21 20.77 -12.43 -16.56
CA ALA A 21 19.95 -13.61 -16.32
C ALA A 21 18.59 -13.52 -17.03
N LYS A 22 17.98 -12.33 -17.06
CA LYS A 22 16.64 -12.13 -17.63
C LYS A 22 16.61 -11.93 -19.16
N ILE A 23 17.72 -11.55 -19.80
CA ILE A 23 17.78 -11.52 -21.27
C ILE A 23 18.38 -12.81 -21.86
N GLN A 24 18.89 -13.70 -21.01
CA GLN A 24 19.47 -14.96 -21.43
C GLN A 24 18.47 -15.77 -22.26
N GLY A 25 18.94 -16.28 -23.39
CA GLY A 25 18.11 -17.04 -24.32
C GLY A 25 17.22 -16.19 -25.24
N LEU A 26 17.00 -14.91 -24.98
CA LEU A 26 16.30 -14.01 -25.90
C LEU A 26 17.22 -13.52 -27.02
N VAL A 27 18.44 -13.14 -26.68
CA VAL A 27 19.37 -12.44 -27.57
C VAL A 27 20.58 -13.29 -27.95
N GLN A 28 21.20 -13.00 -29.08
CA GLN A 28 22.43 -13.67 -29.56
C GLN A 28 23.64 -12.74 -29.50
N GLU A 29 23.45 -11.48 -29.16
CA GLU A 29 24.50 -10.49 -29.04
C GLU A 29 24.12 -9.47 -27.99
N ILE A 30 25.10 -9.04 -27.18
CA ILE A 30 24.92 -8.00 -26.17
C ILE A 30 25.95 -6.91 -26.44
N ILE A 31 25.48 -5.68 -26.65
CA ILE A 31 26.28 -4.47 -26.82
C ILE A 31 26.09 -3.60 -25.58
N LEU A 32 27.13 -3.45 -24.79
CA LEU A 32 27.13 -2.57 -23.63
C LEU A 32 27.99 -1.35 -23.90
N VAL A 33 27.40 -0.18 -23.76
CA VAL A 33 28.13 1.11 -23.80
C VAL A 33 28.27 1.63 -22.38
N ASP A 34 29.48 1.64 -21.89
CA ASP A 34 29.83 2.18 -20.58
C ASP A 34 30.14 3.68 -20.67
N THR A 35 29.45 4.48 -19.85
CA THR A 35 29.60 5.94 -19.83
C THR A 35 30.42 6.45 -18.64
N GLY A 36 31.33 5.60 -18.15
CA GLY A 36 32.28 5.91 -17.08
C GLY A 36 31.91 5.30 -15.74
N SER A 37 31.68 3.99 -15.69
CA SER A 37 31.50 3.24 -14.46
C SER A 37 32.80 3.12 -13.68
N THR A 38 32.69 3.20 -12.35
CA THR A 38 33.80 3.06 -11.38
C THR A 38 33.62 1.87 -10.47
N ASP A 39 32.50 1.16 -10.59
CA ASP A 39 32.14 -0.06 -9.87
C ASP A 39 32.39 -1.31 -10.74
N ARG A 40 31.85 -2.45 -10.35
CA ARG A 40 32.03 -3.72 -11.06
C ARG A 40 31.13 -3.92 -12.28
N THR A 41 30.38 -2.90 -12.72
CA THR A 41 29.47 -2.98 -13.89
C THR A 41 30.14 -3.60 -15.12
N VAL A 42 31.33 -3.09 -15.51
CA VAL A 42 32.05 -3.56 -16.71
C VAL A 42 32.62 -4.97 -16.54
N GLU A 43 33.08 -5.32 -15.34
CA GLU A 43 33.58 -6.65 -15.00
C GLU A 43 32.48 -7.69 -15.16
N ILE A 44 31.30 -7.44 -14.55
CA ILE A 44 30.15 -8.33 -14.63
C ILE A 44 29.68 -8.49 -16.08
N ALA A 45 29.57 -7.39 -16.82
CA ALA A 45 29.16 -7.45 -18.22
C ALA A 45 30.11 -8.28 -19.09
N ARG A 46 31.41 -8.21 -18.84
CA ARG A 46 32.42 -9.01 -19.55
C ARG A 46 32.29 -10.50 -19.24
N SER A 47 32.01 -10.87 -17.99
CA SER A 47 31.82 -12.28 -17.59
C SER A 47 30.61 -12.93 -18.27
N HIS A 48 29.59 -12.12 -18.62
CA HIS A 48 28.41 -12.55 -19.39
C HIS A 48 28.55 -12.45 -20.92
N GLY A 49 29.77 -12.19 -21.41
CA GLY A 49 30.06 -12.16 -22.86
C GLY A 49 29.57 -10.93 -23.61
N ALA A 50 29.27 -9.85 -22.92
CA ALA A 50 28.90 -8.59 -23.55
C ALA A 50 30.10 -7.98 -24.28
N LYS A 51 29.83 -7.38 -25.46
CA LYS A 51 30.77 -6.53 -26.17
C LYS A 51 30.72 -5.13 -25.56
N ILE A 52 31.83 -4.68 -24.99
CA ILE A 52 31.89 -3.46 -24.20
C ILE A 52 32.54 -2.35 -25.00
N TYR A 53 31.91 -1.21 -25.03
CA TYR A 53 32.37 0.01 -25.70
C TYR A 53 32.34 1.17 -24.71
N GLN A 54 33.42 1.96 -24.66
CA GLN A 54 33.51 3.16 -23.82
C GLN A 54 32.96 4.37 -24.57
N TYR A 55 32.17 5.20 -23.89
CA TYR A 55 31.61 6.42 -24.41
C TYR A 55 31.73 7.55 -23.39
N GLU A 56 32.37 8.64 -23.78
CA GLU A 56 32.45 9.82 -22.93
C GLU A 56 31.07 10.45 -22.77
N TRP A 57 30.61 10.54 -21.53
CA TRP A 57 29.29 11.06 -21.23
C TRP A 57 29.13 12.55 -21.57
N LYS A 58 28.24 12.87 -22.48
CA LYS A 58 27.97 14.23 -22.98
C LYS A 58 26.65 14.81 -22.52
N GLN A 59 26.02 14.23 -21.49
CA GLN A 59 24.68 14.59 -21.00
C GLN A 59 23.56 14.40 -22.06
N ASP A 60 23.75 13.46 -22.96
CA ASP A 60 22.87 13.15 -24.07
C ASP A 60 22.68 11.63 -24.15
N PHE A 61 21.51 11.16 -23.66
CA PHE A 61 21.15 9.75 -23.71
C PHE A 61 20.95 9.24 -25.12
N ALA A 62 20.35 10.06 -26.03
CA ALA A 62 20.15 9.65 -27.40
C ALA A 62 21.48 9.44 -28.14
N ALA A 63 22.48 10.29 -27.90
CA ALA A 63 23.80 10.13 -28.48
C ALA A 63 24.48 8.85 -28.02
N ALA A 64 24.43 8.54 -26.72
CA ALA A 64 24.97 7.30 -26.17
C ALA A 64 24.24 6.06 -26.70
N LYS A 65 22.89 6.10 -26.77
CA LYS A 65 22.08 5.01 -27.34
C LYS A 65 22.36 4.82 -28.82
N ASN A 66 22.51 5.90 -29.60
CA ASN A 66 22.86 5.82 -31.00
C ASN A 66 24.27 5.26 -31.23
N TYR A 67 25.21 5.54 -30.32
CA TYR A 67 26.52 4.93 -30.34
C TYR A 67 26.46 3.41 -30.16
N ALA A 68 25.60 2.91 -29.23
CA ALA A 68 25.37 1.47 -29.07
C ALA A 68 24.81 0.83 -30.35
N LEU A 69 23.88 1.52 -31.05
CA LEU A 69 23.28 1.02 -32.30
C LEU A 69 24.29 0.84 -33.44
N GLN A 70 25.38 1.59 -33.45
CA GLN A 70 26.43 1.47 -34.48
C GLN A 70 27.17 0.13 -34.39
N HIS A 71 27.19 -0.50 -33.23
CA HIS A 71 27.89 -1.74 -32.95
C HIS A 71 27.02 -2.99 -33.03
N ALA A 72 25.69 -2.83 -33.06
CA ALA A 72 24.76 -3.92 -33.12
C ALA A 72 24.64 -4.55 -34.50
N THR A 73 24.67 -5.89 -34.58
CA THR A 73 24.64 -6.63 -35.85
C THR A 73 23.40 -7.49 -36.06
N GLY A 74 22.47 -7.52 -35.08
CA GLY A 74 21.23 -8.27 -35.16
C GLY A 74 20.21 -7.65 -36.13
N ASP A 75 19.21 -8.42 -36.54
CA ASP A 75 18.08 -7.95 -37.35
C ASP A 75 17.15 -7.04 -36.54
N TRP A 76 17.06 -7.34 -35.25
CA TRP A 76 16.27 -6.63 -34.25
C TRP A 76 17.16 -6.13 -33.11
N ILE A 77 16.81 -4.98 -32.60
CA ILE A 77 17.38 -4.41 -31.38
C ILE A 77 16.36 -4.60 -30.25
N VAL A 78 16.83 -5.07 -29.12
CA VAL A 78 16.15 -4.97 -27.81
C VAL A 78 16.96 -3.97 -27.00
N PHE A 79 16.39 -2.80 -26.72
CA PHE A 79 17.06 -1.75 -25.95
C PHE A 79 16.36 -1.62 -24.61
N LEU A 80 16.95 -2.18 -23.55
CA LEU A 80 16.47 -2.06 -22.17
C LEU A 80 17.46 -1.25 -21.35
N ASP A 81 16.96 -0.45 -20.44
CA ASP A 81 17.77 0.18 -19.40
C ASP A 81 18.15 -0.87 -18.34
N ALA A 82 19.18 -0.63 -17.52
CA ALA A 82 19.69 -1.62 -16.56
C ALA A 82 18.66 -2.05 -15.49
N ASP A 83 17.70 -1.18 -15.23
CA ASP A 83 16.60 -1.35 -14.29
C ASP A 83 15.29 -1.86 -14.95
N GLU A 84 15.39 -2.35 -16.21
CA GLU A 84 14.27 -2.91 -16.99
C GLU A 84 14.49 -4.39 -17.33
N TYR A 85 13.40 -5.17 -17.32
CA TYR A 85 13.47 -6.58 -17.69
C TYR A 85 12.15 -7.17 -18.20
N PHE A 86 12.26 -8.23 -19.00
CA PHE A 86 11.13 -9.11 -19.35
C PHE A 86 10.96 -10.18 -18.28
N PRO A 87 9.73 -10.45 -17.78
CA PRO A 87 9.44 -11.66 -17.04
C PRO A 87 9.81 -12.91 -17.83
N SER A 88 10.29 -13.95 -17.16
CA SER A 88 10.78 -15.18 -17.85
C SER A 88 9.72 -15.83 -18.73
N GLU A 89 8.46 -15.80 -18.29
CA GLU A 89 7.29 -16.31 -19.03
C GLU A 89 7.01 -15.52 -20.31
N SER A 90 7.40 -14.25 -20.38
CA SER A 90 7.20 -13.40 -21.55
C SER A 90 8.19 -13.67 -22.67
N ILE A 91 9.36 -14.23 -22.38
CA ILE A 91 10.47 -14.39 -23.36
C ILE A 91 10.08 -15.30 -24.51
N GLU A 92 9.48 -16.46 -24.25
CA GLU A 92 9.09 -17.38 -25.29
C GLU A 92 7.97 -16.82 -26.18
N ASN A 93 7.01 -16.12 -25.60
CA ASN A 93 5.95 -15.44 -26.35
C ASN A 93 6.52 -14.32 -27.22
N LEU A 94 7.47 -13.55 -26.69
CA LEU A 94 8.17 -12.51 -27.45
C LEU A 94 8.93 -13.09 -28.65
N LYS A 95 9.66 -14.19 -28.47
CA LYS A 95 10.36 -14.85 -29.58
C LYS A 95 9.40 -15.33 -30.68
N LYS A 96 8.26 -15.93 -30.29
CA LYS A 96 7.23 -16.36 -31.23
C LYS A 96 6.69 -15.16 -32.00
N TYR A 97 6.33 -14.09 -31.32
CA TYR A 97 5.82 -12.87 -31.94
C TYR A 97 6.83 -12.25 -32.91
N LEU A 98 8.09 -12.12 -32.50
CA LEU A 98 9.15 -11.57 -33.35
C LEU A 98 9.34 -12.41 -34.64
N LYS A 99 9.20 -13.73 -34.58
CA LYS A 99 9.24 -14.58 -35.77
C LYS A 99 8.07 -14.29 -36.72
N THR A 100 6.86 -14.05 -36.20
CA THR A 100 5.69 -13.75 -37.04
C THR A 100 5.84 -12.41 -37.77
N VAL A 101 6.37 -11.38 -37.10
CA VAL A 101 6.52 -10.03 -37.67
C VAL A 101 7.83 -9.85 -38.43
N HIS A 102 8.78 -10.81 -38.32
CA HIS A 102 10.12 -10.67 -38.93
C HIS A 102 10.08 -10.41 -40.44
N ASN A 103 9.20 -11.10 -41.17
CA ASN A 103 9.06 -10.95 -42.62
C ASN A 103 8.17 -9.75 -43.03
N ASN A 104 7.48 -9.12 -42.08
CA ASN A 104 6.66 -7.94 -42.35
C ASN A 104 7.51 -6.68 -42.38
N LYS A 105 7.92 -6.26 -43.59
CA LYS A 105 8.77 -5.09 -43.80
C LYS A 105 8.13 -3.75 -43.37
N LYS A 106 6.81 -3.72 -43.17
CA LYS A 106 6.08 -2.56 -42.66
C LYS A 106 6.21 -2.37 -41.15
N CYS A 107 6.63 -3.39 -40.38
CA CYS A 107 6.87 -3.26 -38.96
C CYS A 107 8.28 -2.70 -38.73
N ASP A 108 8.40 -1.46 -38.27
CA ASP A 108 9.66 -0.84 -37.90
C ASP A 108 10.01 -1.06 -36.43
N ALA A 109 9.02 -0.95 -35.57
CA ALA A 109 9.18 -1.04 -34.12
C ALA A 109 7.99 -1.76 -33.46
N ILE A 110 8.20 -2.19 -32.23
CA ILE A 110 7.19 -2.85 -31.41
C ILE A 110 7.00 -2.02 -30.14
N GLY A 111 5.77 -1.57 -29.92
CA GLY A 111 5.35 -0.94 -28.69
C GLY A 111 5.15 -2.02 -27.62
N VAL A 112 5.80 -1.84 -26.48
CA VAL A 112 5.75 -2.78 -25.34
C VAL A 112 5.17 -2.02 -24.15
N ARG A 113 4.33 -2.67 -23.37
CA ARG A 113 3.85 -2.13 -22.10
C ARG A 113 4.98 -2.16 -21.08
N ILE A 114 5.38 -1.00 -20.63
CA ILE A 114 6.29 -0.83 -19.49
C ILE A 114 5.42 -0.74 -18.22
N VAL A 115 5.75 -1.53 -17.22
CA VAL A 115 5.09 -1.53 -15.91
C VAL A 115 6.09 -1.08 -14.87
N ASN A 116 5.91 0.11 -14.32
CA ASN A 116 6.70 0.59 -13.21
C ASN A 116 6.30 -0.16 -11.94
N ILE A 117 7.27 -0.74 -11.25
CA ILE A 117 7.08 -1.48 -10.01
C ILE A 117 7.96 -0.90 -8.90
N ASP A 118 7.48 -0.99 -7.67
CA ASP A 118 8.21 -0.61 -6.46
C ASP A 118 8.76 -1.86 -5.77
N ILE A 119 10.07 -2.10 -5.92
CA ILE A 119 10.73 -3.25 -5.28
C ILE A 119 10.79 -3.12 -3.76
N ASP A 120 10.71 -1.91 -3.23
CA ASP A 120 10.67 -1.67 -1.79
C ASP A 120 9.30 -2.03 -1.19
N LYS A 121 8.30 -2.26 -2.05
CA LYS A 121 6.94 -2.67 -1.69
C LYS A 121 6.51 -3.97 -2.37
N ASP A 122 7.39 -4.98 -2.37
CA ASP A 122 7.14 -6.33 -2.92
C ASP A 122 6.63 -6.29 -4.38
N ASP A 123 7.34 -5.56 -5.24
CA ASP A 123 7.05 -5.39 -6.67
C ASP A 123 5.65 -4.82 -6.98
N GLN A 124 5.11 -4.01 -6.06
CA GLN A 124 3.82 -3.35 -6.27
C GLN A 124 3.84 -2.51 -7.56
N GLU A 125 2.84 -2.71 -8.42
CA GLU A 125 2.66 -1.89 -9.60
C GLU A 125 2.36 -0.43 -9.20
N ILE A 126 3.09 0.52 -9.82
CA ILE A 126 2.90 1.97 -9.63
C ILE A 126 2.06 2.53 -10.78
N SER A 127 2.48 2.25 -12.01
CA SER A 127 1.86 2.75 -13.24
C SER A 127 2.30 1.94 -14.43
N SER A 128 1.61 2.08 -15.55
CA SER A 128 2.06 1.50 -16.81
C SER A 128 1.85 2.46 -17.97
N PHE A 129 2.70 2.34 -18.99
CA PHE A 129 2.62 3.08 -20.24
C PHE A 129 3.21 2.25 -21.37
N VAL A 130 3.06 2.72 -22.60
CA VAL A 130 3.67 2.04 -23.75
C VAL A 130 4.89 2.80 -24.21
N ASN A 131 5.97 2.06 -24.49
CA ASN A 131 7.17 2.61 -25.11
C ASN A 131 7.78 1.62 -26.10
N ILE A 132 8.63 2.14 -26.99
CA ILE A 132 9.41 1.31 -27.91
C ILE A 132 10.66 0.82 -27.17
N ARG A 133 10.76 -0.51 -27.02
CA ARG A 133 11.96 -1.18 -26.51
C ARG A 133 12.53 -2.17 -27.51
N ILE A 134 11.77 -2.44 -28.59
CA ILE A 134 12.14 -3.41 -29.64
C ILE A 134 11.92 -2.74 -30.99
N PHE A 135 12.93 -2.73 -31.83
CA PHE A 135 12.84 -2.15 -33.17
C PHE A 135 13.85 -2.78 -34.13
N ARG A 136 13.64 -2.57 -35.43
CA ARG A 136 14.55 -3.10 -36.44
C ARG A 136 15.89 -2.35 -36.42
N ASN A 137 16.96 -3.12 -36.61
CA ASN A 137 18.28 -2.55 -36.80
C ASN A 137 18.40 -1.97 -38.24
N ARG A 138 17.99 -0.71 -38.38
CA ARG A 138 18.07 0.00 -39.66
C ARG A 138 18.78 1.34 -39.47
N LEU A 139 19.59 1.75 -40.50
CA LEU A 139 20.36 2.99 -40.46
C LEU A 139 19.51 4.27 -40.30
N ASN A 140 18.24 4.22 -40.68
CA ASN A 140 17.30 5.34 -40.58
C ASN A 140 16.50 5.37 -39.27
N LEU A 141 16.61 4.36 -38.39
CA LEU A 141 16.01 4.39 -37.06
C LEU A 141 17.06 4.80 -36.03
N ARG A 142 16.82 5.89 -35.32
CA ARG A 142 17.74 6.52 -34.38
C ARG A 142 16.97 7.06 -33.18
N TYR A 143 17.69 7.31 -32.10
CA TYR A 143 17.18 8.06 -30.97
C TYR A 143 17.38 9.57 -31.19
N LYS A 144 16.43 10.38 -30.75
CA LYS A 144 16.50 11.85 -30.65
C LYS A 144 16.16 12.29 -29.23
N ASN A 145 16.45 13.52 -28.88
CA ASN A 145 16.32 14.19 -27.58
C ASN A 145 17.35 13.69 -26.56
N ALA A 146 18.04 14.63 -25.91
CA ALA A 146 19.08 14.34 -24.92
C ALA A 146 18.53 13.63 -23.66
N ILE A 147 17.32 13.98 -23.27
CA ILE A 147 16.51 13.31 -22.22
C ILE A 147 15.17 12.91 -22.83
N HIS A 148 14.56 11.86 -22.28
CA HIS A 148 13.31 11.30 -22.78
C HIS A 148 13.38 10.97 -24.27
N GLU A 149 14.42 10.27 -24.58
CA GLU A 149 14.76 9.90 -25.94
C GLU A 149 13.70 9.04 -26.62
N GLU A 150 13.41 9.36 -27.85
CA GLU A 150 12.42 8.70 -28.69
C GLU A 150 13.06 8.07 -29.91
N VAL A 151 12.61 6.88 -30.30
CA VAL A 151 12.99 6.29 -31.58
C VAL A 151 12.27 7.03 -32.70
N TYR A 152 13.02 7.58 -33.64
CA TYR A 152 12.48 8.26 -34.80
C TYR A 152 13.07 7.70 -36.10
N ASN A 153 12.36 7.93 -37.20
CA ASN A 153 12.80 7.54 -38.53
C ASN A 153 13.27 8.79 -39.29
N THR A 154 14.55 8.82 -39.65
CA THR A 154 15.14 9.96 -40.39
C THR A 154 14.57 10.13 -41.81
N LYS A 155 13.80 9.15 -42.33
CA LYS A 155 13.26 9.14 -43.70
C LYS A 155 11.73 9.12 -43.75
N GLY A 156 11.05 9.26 -42.59
CA GLY A 156 9.59 9.22 -42.54
C GLY A 156 9.05 8.91 -41.17
N THR A 157 7.92 8.25 -41.10
CA THR A 157 7.28 7.82 -39.84
C THR A 157 7.80 6.47 -39.37
N VAL A 158 7.73 6.21 -38.07
CA VAL A 158 7.98 4.87 -37.50
C VAL A 158 6.67 4.11 -37.47
N HIS A 159 6.61 2.95 -38.12
CA HIS A 159 5.45 2.08 -38.10
C HIS A 159 5.57 1.13 -36.91
N ILE A 160 4.79 1.43 -35.87
CA ILE A 160 4.80 0.72 -34.59
C ILE A 160 3.72 -0.35 -34.60
N PHE A 161 4.10 -1.60 -34.34
CA PHE A 161 3.17 -2.70 -34.06
C PHE A 161 3.12 -2.92 -32.58
N MET A 162 1.92 -3.15 -32.06
CA MET A 162 1.72 -3.31 -30.63
C MET A 162 1.69 -4.78 -30.28
N LEU A 163 2.32 -5.13 -29.17
CA LEU A 163 2.20 -6.45 -28.58
C LEU A 163 0.82 -6.64 -27.93
N GLU A 164 0.15 -7.74 -28.26
CA GLU A 164 -1.04 -8.14 -27.53
C GLU A 164 -0.64 -8.67 -26.15
N ASN A 165 -1.01 -7.95 -25.15
CA ASN A 165 -1.31 -8.19 -23.73
C ASN A 165 -0.36 -8.94 -22.78
N ASP A 166 0.39 -9.97 -23.19
CA ASP A 166 1.10 -10.84 -22.23
C ASP A 166 2.60 -10.57 -22.13
N ILE A 167 3.11 -9.65 -22.95
CA ILE A 167 4.53 -9.30 -22.96
C ILE A 167 4.69 -7.91 -22.38
N LYS A 168 5.15 -7.87 -21.14
CA LYS A 168 5.43 -6.65 -20.40
C LYS A 168 6.92 -6.50 -20.18
N VAL A 169 7.36 -5.28 -19.96
CA VAL A 169 8.68 -4.96 -19.40
C VAL A 169 8.44 -4.38 -18.01
N TYR A 170 9.03 -4.96 -16.99
CA TYR A 170 9.06 -4.36 -15.67
C TYR A 170 10.21 -3.37 -15.56
N HIS A 171 9.92 -2.24 -14.90
CA HIS A 171 10.88 -1.16 -14.67
C HIS A 171 10.88 -0.80 -13.19
N THR A 172 12.05 -0.93 -12.56
CA THR A 172 12.24 -0.72 -11.11
C THR A 172 12.71 0.69 -10.76
N GLY A 173 13.04 1.50 -11.76
CA GLY A 173 13.64 2.82 -11.61
C GLY A 173 12.78 3.91 -10.96
N TYR A 174 11.53 3.58 -10.56
CA TYR A 174 10.64 4.42 -9.77
C TYR A 174 10.37 3.88 -8.37
N SER A 175 11.17 2.91 -7.92
CA SER A 175 11.09 2.42 -6.54
C SER A 175 11.34 3.54 -5.54
N THR A 176 10.68 3.45 -4.38
CA THR A 176 10.66 4.52 -3.36
C THR A 176 12.08 4.97 -2.97
N SER A 177 13.04 4.03 -2.86
CA SER A 177 14.41 4.32 -2.45
C SER A 177 15.25 5.12 -3.46
N ILE A 178 14.92 5.07 -4.76
CA ILE A 178 15.75 5.65 -5.84
C ILE A 178 15.05 6.75 -6.64
N ALA A 179 13.72 6.82 -6.60
CA ALA A 179 12.94 7.75 -7.41
C ALA A 179 13.36 9.22 -7.22
N ARG A 180 13.61 9.64 -5.97
CA ARG A 180 13.93 11.03 -5.64
C ARG A 180 15.25 11.49 -6.24
N GLU A 181 16.32 10.69 -6.16
CA GLU A 181 17.62 11.01 -6.77
C GLU A 181 17.52 11.10 -8.30
N LYS A 182 16.76 10.18 -8.89
CA LYS A 182 16.49 10.18 -10.34
C LYS A 182 15.78 11.47 -10.78
N MET A 183 14.80 11.95 -10.01
CA MET A 183 14.08 13.18 -10.29
C MET A 183 14.98 14.42 -10.14
N GLN A 184 15.82 14.48 -9.11
CA GLN A 184 16.80 15.56 -8.92
C GLN A 184 17.78 15.65 -10.10
N ARG A 185 18.35 14.51 -10.52
CA ARG A 185 19.26 14.44 -11.67
C ARG A 185 18.58 14.92 -12.96
N ASN A 186 17.36 14.43 -13.22
CA ASN A 186 16.61 14.78 -14.42
C ASN A 186 16.27 16.27 -14.46
N LEU A 187 15.83 16.84 -13.32
CA LEU A 187 15.55 18.26 -13.20
C LEU A 187 16.80 19.10 -13.48
N ALA A 188 17.96 18.73 -12.93
CA ALA A 188 19.21 19.45 -13.17
C ALA A 188 19.61 19.48 -14.65
N ILE A 189 19.43 18.38 -15.38
CA ILE A 189 19.72 18.31 -16.82
C ILE A 189 18.73 19.19 -17.60
N LEU A 190 17.43 19.14 -17.29
CA LEU A 190 16.41 19.96 -17.92
C LEU A 190 16.66 21.47 -17.71
N LEU A 191 16.97 21.87 -16.48
CA LEU A 191 17.25 23.27 -16.18
C LEU A 191 18.50 23.78 -16.89
N LYS A 192 19.51 22.92 -17.10
CA LYS A 192 20.68 23.26 -17.89
C LYS A 192 20.33 23.46 -19.37
N GLU A 193 19.57 22.54 -19.96
CA GLU A 193 19.08 22.65 -21.33
C GLU A 193 18.28 23.96 -21.55
N ILE A 194 17.38 24.26 -20.60
CA ILE A 194 16.60 25.51 -20.62
C ILE A 194 17.50 26.75 -20.53
N ALA A 195 18.55 26.70 -19.71
CA ALA A 195 19.50 27.84 -19.62
C ALA A 195 20.31 28.07 -20.90
N GLU A 196 20.61 26.99 -21.64
CA GLU A 196 21.38 27.05 -22.89
C GLU A 196 20.50 27.38 -24.12
N GLU A 197 19.29 26.82 -24.19
CA GLU A 197 18.44 26.88 -25.38
C GLU A 197 17.15 27.68 -25.22
N GLY A 198 16.85 28.13 -24.02
CA GLY A 198 15.59 28.77 -23.65
C GLY A 198 14.47 27.77 -23.30
N GLU A 199 13.49 28.23 -22.50
CA GLU A 199 12.33 27.46 -22.12
C GLU A 199 11.39 27.21 -23.30
N LYS A 200 11.02 25.96 -23.55
CA LYS A 200 10.15 25.53 -24.65
C LYS A 200 8.94 24.75 -24.08
N PRO A 201 7.76 24.78 -24.74
CA PRO A 201 6.61 23.99 -24.32
C PRO A 201 6.89 22.48 -24.16
N ALA A 202 7.85 21.93 -24.93
CA ALA A 202 8.28 20.54 -24.82
C ALA A 202 8.84 20.18 -23.42
N HIS A 203 9.39 21.15 -22.68
CA HIS A 203 9.93 20.95 -21.34
C HIS A 203 8.86 20.84 -20.27
N TYR A 204 7.66 21.41 -20.48
CA TYR A 204 6.66 21.57 -19.42
C TYR A 204 6.22 20.25 -18.78
N ARG A 205 6.00 19.21 -19.57
CA ARG A 205 5.62 17.89 -19.05
C ARG A 205 6.73 17.33 -18.16
N TYR A 206 7.97 17.41 -18.59
CA TYR A 206 9.09 16.83 -17.86
C TYR A 206 9.44 17.61 -16.60
N LEU A 207 9.26 18.94 -16.64
CA LEU A 207 9.34 19.79 -15.43
C LEU A 207 8.23 19.41 -14.44
N CYS A 208 6.98 19.22 -14.92
CA CYS A 208 5.88 18.74 -14.09
C CYS A 208 6.23 17.39 -13.44
N ASP A 209 6.77 16.45 -14.21
CA ASP A 209 7.16 15.12 -13.74
C ASP A 209 8.23 15.21 -12.63
N CYS A 210 9.27 16.00 -12.85
CA CYS A 210 10.37 16.17 -11.89
C CYS A 210 9.90 16.87 -10.62
N TYR A 211 9.18 17.98 -10.73
CA TYR A 211 8.70 18.73 -9.56
C TYR A 211 7.67 17.92 -8.75
N HIS A 212 6.78 17.17 -9.41
CA HIS A 212 5.85 16.27 -8.74
C HIS A 212 6.61 15.20 -7.93
N GLY A 213 7.60 14.54 -8.55
CA GLY A 213 8.41 13.51 -7.87
C GLY A 213 9.34 14.05 -6.78
N LEU A 214 9.50 15.37 -6.69
CA LEU A 214 10.25 16.08 -5.63
C LEU A 214 9.34 16.72 -4.58
N ASP A 215 8.02 16.52 -4.67
CA ASP A 215 7.00 17.10 -3.80
C ASP A 215 6.90 18.65 -3.89
N ASP A 216 7.46 19.25 -4.95
CA ASP A 216 7.27 20.66 -5.27
C ASP A 216 5.95 20.83 -6.05
N TYR A 217 4.85 20.69 -5.33
CA TYR A 217 3.52 20.70 -5.93
C TYR A 217 3.18 22.01 -6.63
N ALA A 218 3.67 23.15 -6.13
CA ALA A 218 3.43 24.45 -6.74
C ALA A 218 3.99 24.53 -8.15
N ASN A 219 5.23 24.13 -8.36
CA ASN A 219 5.84 24.08 -9.69
C ASN A 219 5.26 22.94 -10.54
N ALA A 220 4.94 21.78 -9.97
CA ALA A 220 4.26 20.70 -10.68
C ALA A 220 2.92 21.15 -11.28
N ILE A 221 2.07 21.83 -10.51
CA ILE A 221 0.80 22.40 -10.97
C ILE A 221 1.03 23.45 -12.06
N LYS A 222 1.97 24.37 -11.85
CA LYS A 222 2.32 25.43 -12.82
C LYS A 222 2.68 24.83 -14.18
N TYR A 223 3.67 23.96 -14.22
CA TYR A 223 4.18 23.41 -15.48
C TYR A 223 3.21 22.39 -16.09
N GLY A 224 2.48 21.65 -15.27
CA GLY A 224 1.42 20.76 -15.74
C GLY A 224 0.31 21.54 -16.47
N ARG A 225 -0.15 22.65 -15.92
CA ARG A 225 -1.15 23.52 -16.58
C ARG A 225 -0.62 24.14 -17.87
N LEU A 226 0.61 24.62 -17.89
CA LEU A 226 1.25 25.14 -19.11
C LEU A 226 1.31 24.08 -20.21
N HIS A 227 1.63 22.82 -19.86
CA HIS A 227 1.62 21.71 -20.83
C HIS A 227 0.21 21.44 -21.38
N ILE A 228 -0.79 21.40 -20.51
CA ILE A 228 -2.20 21.18 -20.89
C ILE A 228 -2.69 22.30 -21.83
N GLU A 229 -2.34 23.54 -21.54
CA GLU A 229 -2.69 24.70 -22.35
C GLU A 229 -2.00 24.71 -23.72
N ALA A 230 -0.75 24.23 -23.76
CA ALA A 230 0.01 24.12 -25.00
C ALA A 230 -0.52 23.04 -25.97
N LYS A 231 -1.45 22.17 -25.50
CA LYS A 231 -2.08 21.08 -26.30
C LYS A 231 -1.07 20.20 -27.04
N LEU A 232 0.06 19.93 -26.42
CA LEU A 232 1.07 19.06 -27.01
C LEU A 232 0.63 17.61 -26.92
N SER A 233 0.75 16.88 -28.03
CA SER A 233 0.48 15.43 -28.06
C SER A 233 1.68 14.66 -27.52
N SER A 234 1.42 13.66 -26.69
CA SER A 234 2.41 12.75 -26.11
C SER A 234 1.87 11.33 -26.23
N LEU A 235 2.38 10.51 -27.09
CA LEU A 235 1.96 9.14 -27.41
C LEU A 235 1.34 8.39 -26.21
N GLY A 236 -0.01 8.48 -26.04
CA GLY A 236 -0.75 7.78 -24.98
C GLY A 236 -0.47 8.26 -23.55
N ALA A 237 0.24 9.37 -23.38
CA ALA A 237 0.63 9.88 -22.06
C ALA A 237 0.03 11.28 -21.75
N GLU A 238 -0.89 11.77 -22.56
CA GLU A 238 -1.53 13.08 -22.35
C GLU A 238 -2.25 13.14 -21.00
N GLN A 239 -2.88 12.04 -20.60
CA GLN A 239 -3.62 11.96 -19.33
C GLN A 239 -2.71 11.99 -18.10
N THR A 240 -1.43 11.56 -18.19
CA THR A 240 -0.53 11.51 -17.04
C THR A 240 -0.25 12.88 -16.44
N VAL A 241 -0.26 13.94 -17.26
CA VAL A 241 -0.05 15.30 -16.76
C VAL A 241 -1.26 15.80 -15.98
N TYR A 242 -2.49 15.49 -16.44
CA TYR A 242 -3.70 15.80 -15.68
C TYR A 242 -3.71 15.05 -14.34
N ASP A 243 -3.31 13.78 -14.33
CA ASP A 243 -3.23 12.97 -13.12
C ASP A 243 -2.28 13.59 -12.10
N LYS A 244 -1.07 14.01 -12.54
CA LYS A 244 -0.09 14.67 -11.68
C LYS A 244 -0.53 16.03 -11.16
N VAL A 245 -1.21 16.84 -11.99
CA VAL A 245 -1.77 18.12 -11.54
C VAL A 245 -2.83 17.90 -10.47
N ILE A 246 -3.73 16.93 -10.67
CA ILE A 246 -4.77 16.60 -9.69
C ILE A 246 -4.16 16.05 -8.41
N ASP A 247 -3.19 15.14 -8.52
CA ASP A 247 -2.51 14.58 -7.35
C ASP A 247 -1.74 15.65 -6.58
N ALA A 248 -1.05 16.56 -7.26
CA ALA A 248 -0.39 17.70 -6.64
C ALA A 248 -1.38 18.65 -5.94
N LEU A 249 -2.54 18.93 -6.53
CA LEU A 249 -3.59 19.74 -5.90
C LEU A 249 -4.15 19.07 -4.63
N ILE A 250 -4.36 17.75 -4.67
CA ILE A 250 -4.83 16.99 -3.50
C ILE A 250 -3.78 17.00 -2.39
N ASN A 251 -2.52 16.73 -2.72
CA ASN A 251 -1.44 16.62 -1.74
C ASN A 251 -1.00 17.98 -1.16
N SER A 252 -1.19 19.06 -1.91
CA SER A 252 -0.98 20.43 -1.41
C SER A 252 -2.17 20.99 -0.64
N GLU A 253 -3.23 20.20 -0.43
CA GLU A 253 -4.46 20.63 0.25
C GLU A 253 -5.09 21.90 -0.37
N ALA A 254 -5.05 22.00 -1.70
CA ALA A 254 -5.62 23.12 -2.45
C ALA A 254 -7.13 23.27 -2.21
N ASP A 255 -7.71 24.39 -2.63
CA ASP A 255 -9.14 24.63 -2.48
C ASP A 255 -9.99 23.51 -3.09
N SER A 256 -10.96 23.02 -2.35
CA SER A 256 -11.82 21.89 -2.74
C SER A 256 -12.59 22.11 -4.05
N ASN A 257 -12.92 23.37 -4.40
CA ASN A 257 -13.58 23.68 -5.67
C ASN A 257 -12.58 23.65 -6.82
N GLU A 258 -11.34 24.06 -6.58
CA GLU A 258 -10.25 23.96 -7.55
C GLU A 258 -9.94 22.51 -7.88
N ILE A 259 -9.74 21.65 -6.88
CA ILE A 259 -9.55 20.20 -7.06
C ILE A 259 -10.70 19.60 -7.87
N ARG A 260 -11.94 19.89 -7.47
CA ARG A 260 -13.13 19.38 -8.14
C ARG A 260 -13.24 19.84 -9.59
N ALA A 261 -12.90 21.10 -9.87
CA ALA A 261 -12.92 21.66 -11.22
C ALA A 261 -11.89 20.96 -12.12
N GLU A 262 -10.66 20.74 -11.62
CA GLU A 262 -9.61 20.10 -12.40
C GLU A 262 -9.93 18.61 -12.69
N ILE A 263 -10.45 17.87 -11.70
CA ILE A 263 -10.90 16.48 -11.92
C ILE A 263 -12.03 16.42 -12.95
N LYS A 264 -13.02 17.32 -12.87
CA LYS A 264 -14.11 17.36 -13.86
C LYS A 264 -13.60 17.68 -15.26
N ARG A 265 -12.66 18.60 -15.39
CA ARG A 265 -12.00 18.92 -16.67
C ARG A 265 -11.29 17.69 -17.25
N ALA A 266 -10.56 16.95 -16.41
CA ALA A 266 -9.90 15.73 -16.83
C ALA A 266 -10.89 14.64 -17.29
N ILE A 267 -11.98 14.42 -16.54
CA ILE A 267 -13.05 13.48 -16.93
C ILE A 267 -13.71 13.90 -18.25
N GLN A 268 -13.94 15.18 -18.48
CA GLN A 268 -14.52 15.67 -19.75
C GLN A 268 -13.57 15.42 -20.93
N THR A 269 -12.26 15.56 -20.70
CA THR A 269 -11.25 15.34 -21.73
C THR A 269 -11.02 13.85 -22.01
N PHE A 270 -11.04 13.02 -20.95
CA PHE A 270 -10.77 11.58 -21.01
C PHE A 270 -11.88 10.78 -20.30
N PRO A 271 -13.09 10.71 -20.88
CA PRO A 271 -14.27 10.15 -20.19
C PRO A 271 -14.16 8.64 -19.89
N ASN A 272 -13.25 7.94 -20.54
CA ASN A 272 -13.04 6.51 -20.35
C ASN A 272 -11.79 6.17 -19.51
N SER A 273 -11.06 7.18 -19.02
CA SER A 273 -9.89 6.94 -18.17
C SER A 273 -10.31 6.57 -16.74
N PRO A 274 -9.94 5.41 -16.21
CA PRO A 274 -10.22 5.03 -14.83
C PRO A 274 -9.51 5.93 -13.82
N ASP A 275 -8.36 6.52 -14.18
CA ASP A 275 -7.50 7.32 -13.30
C ASP A 275 -8.29 8.50 -12.69
N PHE A 276 -9.05 9.24 -13.49
CA PHE A 276 -9.76 10.44 -13.03
C PHE A 276 -10.98 10.14 -12.18
N TYR A 277 -11.66 9.01 -12.43
CA TYR A 277 -12.71 8.54 -11.54
C TYR A 277 -12.12 8.05 -10.21
N CYS A 278 -10.94 7.40 -10.24
CA CYS A 278 -10.20 7.06 -9.03
C CYS A 278 -9.81 8.31 -8.24
N ALA A 279 -9.27 9.33 -8.92
CA ALA A 279 -8.89 10.60 -8.29
C ALA A 279 -10.13 11.28 -7.64
N TYR A 280 -11.28 11.27 -8.30
CA TYR A 280 -12.52 11.80 -7.71
C TYR A 280 -12.95 10.98 -6.48
N GLY A 281 -12.85 9.65 -6.54
CA GLY A 281 -13.15 8.77 -5.41
C GLY A 281 -12.24 9.06 -4.21
N ARG A 282 -10.93 9.22 -4.43
CA ARG A 282 -9.95 9.61 -3.41
C ARG A 282 -10.28 10.98 -2.80
N PHE A 283 -10.57 11.97 -3.63
CA PHE A 283 -10.99 13.29 -3.17
C PHE A 283 -12.27 13.22 -2.33
N ALA A 284 -13.30 12.50 -2.78
CA ALA A 284 -14.53 12.31 -2.03
C ALA A 284 -14.32 11.58 -0.69
N TRP A 285 -13.38 10.61 -0.65
CA TRP A 285 -12.96 9.95 0.58
C TRP A 285 -12.36 10.94 1.58
N LEU A 286 -11.44 11.81 1.15
CA LEU A 286 -10.84 12.84 1.99
C LEU A 286 -11.88 13.82 2.54
N GLN A 287 -12.90 14.14 1.72
CA GLN A 287 -14.06 14.94 2.14
C GLN A 287 -15.06 14.17 3.00
N LYS A 288 -14.77 12.90 3.35
CA LYS A 288 -15.66 12.00 4.11
C LYS A 288 -17.04 11.79 3.42
N ASN A 289 -17.11 12.02 2.12
CA ASN A 289 -18.30 11.71 1.31
C ASN A 289 -18.21 10.27 0.79
N TYR A 290 -18.53 9.32 1.66
CA TYR A 290 -18.29 7.89 1.43
C TYR A 290 -19.15 7.30 0.30
N GLU A 291 -20.41 7.77 0.13
CA GLU A 291 -21.25 7.29 -0.97
C GLU A 291 -20.69 7.72 -2.33
N MET A 292 -20.28 8.97 -2.44
CA MET A 292 -19.65 9.47 -3.65
C MET A 292 -18.33 8.76 -3.93
N ALA A 293 -17.49 8.56 -2.90
CA ALA A 293 -16.23 7.83 -3.03
C ALA A 293 -16.46 6.42 -3.60
N LEU A 294 -17.42 5.68 -3.02
CA LEU A 294 -17.78 4.33 -3.48
C LEU A 294 -18.26 4.32 -4.93
N GLN A 295 -19.14 5.25 -5.29
CA GLN A 295 -19.67 5.37 -6.66
C GLN A 295 -18.53 5.57 -7.68
N TYR A 296 -17.60 6.47 -7.39
CA TYR A 296 -16.51 6.78 -8.30
C TYR A 296 -15.45 5.66 -8.36
N PHE A 297 -15.16 4.98 -7.25
CA PHE A 297 -14.27 3.80 -7.24
C PHE A 297 -14.86 2.65 -8.06
N LEU A 298 -16.16 2.36 -7.91
CA LEU A 298 -16.84 1.34 -8.71
C LEU A 298 -16.82 1.69 -10.20
N LYS A 299 -17.00 2.97 -10.55
CA LYS A 299 -16.92 3.43 -11.94
C LYS A 299 -15.52 3.25 -12.51
N ALA A 300 -14.47 3.60 -11.75
CA ALA A 300 -13.08 3.41 -12.16
C ALA A 300 -12.76 1.92 -12.42
N ILE A 301 -13.15 1.03 -11.50
CA ILE A 301 -12.98 -0.41 -11.65
C ILE A 301 -13.73 -0.93 -12.90
N SER A 302 -14.97 -0.48 -13.13
CA SER A 302 -15.75 -0.87 -14.28
C SER A 302 -15.11 -0.43 -15.61
N LEU A 303 -14.61 0.80 -15.69
CA LEU A 303 -13.91 1.31 -16.87
C LEU A 303 -12.62 0.50 -17.14
N ARG A 304 -11.84 0.21 -16.07
CA ARG A 304 -10.63 -0.60 -16.21
C ARG A 304 -10.92 -2.00 -16.74
N ALA A 305 -12.02 -2.62 -16.28
CA ALA A 305 -12.42 -3.94 -16.74
C ALA A 305 -12.92 -3.96 -18.20
N GLN A 306 -13.40 -2.80 -18.71
CA GLN A 306 -13.88 -2.64 -20.09
C GLN A 306 -12.76 -2.25 -21.06
N GLU A 307 -11.59 -1.86 -20.57
CA GLU A 307 -10.45 -1.57 -21.45
C GLU A 307 -10.18 -2.76 -22.38
N SER A 308 -10.16 -2.48 -23.68
CA SER A 308 -9.83 -3.50 -24.67
C SER A 308 -8.41 -4.00 -24.46
N LYS A 309 -8.24 -5.28 -24.66
CA LYS A 309 -6.91 -5.86 -24.79
C LYS A 309 -6.17 -5.10 -25.91
N GLY A 310 -5.10 -4.39 -25.56
CA GLY A 310 -4.36 -3.55 -26.51
C GLY A 310 -4.59 -2.05 -26.36
N SER A 311 -5.24 -1.59 -25.29
CA SER A 311 -5.23 -0.17 -24.91
C SER A 311 -3.80 0.33 -24.70
N TYR A 312 -3.45 1.43 -25.35
CA TYR A 312 -2.10 2.03 -25.31
C TYR A 312 -2.02 3.22 -24.37
N GLN A 313 -3.10 3.51 -23.67
CA GLN A 313 -3.12 4.63 -22.73
C GLN A 313 -2.27 4.32 -21.50
N ALA A 314 -1.55 5.32 -21.02
CA ALA A 314 -0.89 5.25 -19.74
C ALA A 314 -1.94 5.04 -18.64
N ASN A 315 -1.58 4.32 -17.59
CA ASN A 315 -2.48 3.93 -16.52
C ASN A 315 -1.75 3.99 -15.18
N SER A 316 -2.22 4.84 -14.28
CA SER A 316 -1.80 4.90 -12.87
C SER A 316 -2.80 4.23 -11.93
N PHE A 317 -4.04 3.94 -12.42
CA PHE A 317 -5.09 3.35 -11.61
C PHE A 317 -4.70 1.99 -11.03
N ASP A 318 -3.98 1.15 -11.78
CA ASP A 318 -3.52 -0.16 -11.28
C ASP A 318 -2.62 -0.03 -10.05
N GLY A 319 -1.80 1.04 -9.97
CA GLY A 319 -1.01 1.38 -8.79
C GLY A 319 -1.86 1.81 -7.58
N HIS A 320 -3.02 2.38 -7.82
CA HIS A 320 -3.95 2.80 -6.76
C HIS A 320 -4.90 1.70 -6.28
N LEU A 321 -5.03 0.57 -7.00
CA LEU A 321 -6.03 -0.45 -6.72
C LEU A 321 -5.95 -1.02 -5.29
N THR A 322 -4.76 -1.17 -4.73
CA THR A 322 -4.60 -1.62 -3.33
C THR A 322 -5.32 -0.66 -2.38
N ALA A 323 -5.06 0.65 -2.50
CA ALA A 323 -5.70 1.67 -1.67
C ALA A 323 -7.20 1.80 -1.97
N VAL A 324 -7.60 1.72 -3.23
CA VAL A 324 -9.02 1.76 -3.64
C VAL A 324 -9.80 0.62 -2.99
N TYR A 325 -9.31 -0.61 -3.05
CA TYR A 325 -9.96 -1.73 -2.40
C TYR A 325 -9.98 -1.59 -0.88
N PHE A 326 -8.92 -1.06 -0.28
CA PHE A 326 -8.89 -0.76 1.14
C PHE A 326 -9.98 0.27 1.52
N PHE A 327 -10.06 1.41 0.83
CA PHE A 327 -11.08 2.43 1.08
C PHE A 327 -12.51 1.90 0.88
N MET A 328 -12.73 1.08 -0.14
CA MET A 328 -14.03 0.44 -0.33
C MET A 328 -14.35 -0.52 0.83
N GLY A 329 -13.37 -1.28 1.29
CA GLY A 329 -13.50 -2.11 2.51
C GLY A 329 -13.89 -1.28 3.73
N GLU A 330 -13.24 -0.14 3.96
CA GLU A 330 -13.56 0.80 5.06
C GLU A 330 -14.99 1.35 4.91
N ILE A 331 -15.42 1.74 3.70
CA ILE A 331 -16.77 2.24 3.48
C ILE A 331 -17.82 1.17 3.80
N TYR A 332 -17.64 -0.05 3.30
CA TYR A 332 -18.57 -1.15 3.59
C TYR A 332 -18.56 -1.54 5.08
N PHE A 333 -17.38 -1.48 5.72
CA PHE A 333 -17.28 -1.68 7.17
C PHE A 333 -18.05 -0.59 7.95
N LEU A 334 -17.90 0.68 7.55
CA LEU A 334 -18.67 1.78 8.13
C LEU A 334 -20.18 1.58 7.95
N LYS A 335 -20.60 1.04 6.81
CA LYS A 335 -22.01 0.72 6.50
C LYS A 335 -22.53 -0.55 7.20
N ASN A 336 -21.78 -1.20 8.10
CA ASN A 336 -22.13 -2.48 8.71
C ASN A 336 -22.35 -3.64 7.70
N GLN A 337 -21.71 -3.57 6.55
CA GLN A 337 -21.75 -4.58 5.49
C GLN A 337 -20.46 -5.42 5.53
N SER A 338 -20.35 -6.30 6.55
CA SER A 338 -19.12 -7.02 6.87
C SER A 338 -18.63 -7.95 5.76
N GLU A 339 -19.52 -8.59 4.99
CA GLU A 339 -19.15 -9.49 3.88
C GLU A 339 -18.51 -8.72 2.73
N GLN A 340 -19.12 -7.59 2.34
CA GLN A 340 -18.54 -6.72 1.31
C GLN A 340 -17.22 -6.12 1.79
N ALA A 341 -17.14 -5.67 3.05
CA ALA A 341 -15.91 -5.16 3.64
C ALA A 341 -14.79 -6.22 3.56
N LEU A 342 -15.07 -7.45 3.97
CA LEU A 342 -14.13 -8.57 3.90
C LEU A 342 -13.66 -8.82 2.47
N THR A 343 -14.60 -8.84 1.52
CA THR A 343 -14.30 -9.05 0.10
C THR A 343 -13.29 -8.03 -0.43
N TYR A 344 -13.48 -6.74 -0.13
CA TYR A 344 -12.59 -5.69 -0.62
C TYR A 344 -11.27 -5.63 0.13
N TYR A 345 -11.25 -5.89 1.44
CA TYR A 345 -9.99 -6.03 2.18
C TYR A 345 -9.15 -7.22 1.67
N CYS A 346 -9.78 -8.37 1.36
CA CYS A 346 -9.07 -9.49 0.77
C CYS A 346 -8.50 -9.16 -0.61
N LYS A 347 -9.26 -8.43 -1.46
CA LYS A 347 -8.75 -7.94 -2.75
C LYS A 347 -7.54 -7.02 -2.57
N SER A 348 -7.57 -6.15 -1.57
CA SER A 348 -6.46 -5.27 -1.23
C SER A 348 -5.25 -6.06 -0.73
N LEU A 349 -5.47 -7.04 0.16
CA LEU A 349 -4.42 -7.89 0.73
C LEU A 349 -3.74 -8.78 -0.32
N LEU A 350 -4.50 -9.31 -1.28
CA LEU A 350 -3.96 -10.10 -2.40
C LEU A 350 -2.99 -9.30 -3.28
N ARG A 351 -3.18 -7.98 -3.36
CA ARG A 351 -2.27 -7.09 -4.11
C ARG A 351 -1.04 -6.66 -3.30
N HIS A 352 -1.15 -6.62 -1.99
CA HIS A 352 -0.07 -6.26 -1.08
C HIS A 352 -0.14 -7.13 0.17
N LYS A 353 0.29 -8.38 0.06
CA LYS A 353 0.07 -9.42 1.08
C LYS A 353 0.80 -9.18 2.41
N TYR A 354 1.87 -8.38 2.42
CA TYR A 354 2.62 -8.04 3.64
C TYR A 354 2.20 -6.70 4.27
N ASN A 355 1.00 -6.21 3.97
CA ASN A 355 0.46 -5.04 4.65
C ASN A 355 -0.24 -5.44 5.96
N ALA A 356 0.40 -5.12 7.09
CA ALA A 356 -0.09 -5.44 8.42
C ALA A 356 -1.45 -4.80 8.73
N GLU A 357 -1.69 -3.55 8.29
CA GLU A 357 -2.96 -2.86 8.53
C GLU A 357 -4.12 -3.57 7.84
N ILE A 358 -3.96 -3.90 6.55
CA ILE A 358 -4.99 -4.62 5.78
C ILE A 358 -5.21 -6.01 6.38
N PHE A 359 -4.14 -6.73 6.74
CA PHE A 359 -4.23 -8.02 7.42
C PHE A 359 -5.07 -7.91 8.69
N GLN A 360 -4.80 -6.91 9.53
CA GLN A 360 -5.56 -6.69 10.77
C GLN A 360 -7.04 -6.37 10.50
N ARG A 361 -7.37 -5.65 9.42
CA ARG A 361 -8.77 -5.41 9.00
C ARG A 361 -9.47 -6.71 8.64
N VAL A 362 -8.84 -7.57 7.82
CA VAL A 362 -9.35 -8.90 7.46
C VAL A 362 -9.54 -9.76 8.71
N TYR A 363 -8.48 -9.90 9.51
CA TYR A 363 -8.51 -10.74 10.71
C TYR A 363 -9.58 -10.28 11.70
N ARG A 364 -9.73 -8.99 11.93
CA ARG A 364 -10.74 -8.40 12.82
C ARG A 364 -12.18 -8.75 12.39
N LEU A 365 -12.46 -8.85 11.10
CA LEU A 365 -13.76 -9.29 10.60
C LEU A 365 -14.00 -10.79 10.83
N LEU A 366 -12.95 -11.58 10.89
CA LEU A 366 -12.98 -13.05 10.99
C LEU A 366 -12.84 -13.56 12.42
N MET A 367 -12.76 -12.70 13.45
CA MET A 367 -12.50 -13.11 14.83
C MET A 367 -13.52 -14.11 15.39
N ASN A 368 -14.75 -14.12 14.88
CA ASN A 368 -15.82 -15.02 15.30
C ASN A 368 -16.10 -16.15 14.27
N THR A 369 -15.28 -16.25 13.22
CA THR A 369 -15.40 -17.27 12.17
C THR A 369 -14.68 -18.55 12.63
N ASP A 370 -15.11 -19.70 12.12
CA ASP A 370 -14.45 -20.98 12.42
C ASP A 370 -12.96 -20.90 12.02
N PRO A 371 -12.04 -21.29 12.91
CA PRO A 371 -10.60 -21.23 12.64
C PRO A 371 -10.17 -21.97 11.35
N ILE A 372 -10.87 -23.04 10.97
CA ILE A 372 -10.55 -23.80 9.75
C ILE A 372 -10.83 -22.96 8.51
N GLU A 373 -11.94 -22.22 8.49
CA GLU A 373 -12.29 -21.32 7.39
C GLU A 373 -11.28 -20.16 7.27
N VAL A 374 -10.85 -19.61 8.40
CA VAL A 374 -9.84 -18.54 8.42
C VAL A 374 -8.49 -19.05 7.93
N ILE A 375 -8.07 -20.23 8.36
CA ILE A 375 -6.84 -20.88 7.87
C ILE A 375 -6.94 -21.13 6.35
N SER A 376 -8.09 -21.62 5.89
CA SER A 376 -8.31 -21.85 4.45
C SER A 376 -8.19 -20.54 3.65
N LEU A 377 -8.78 -19.45 4.14
CA LEU A 377 -8.66 -18.14 3.49
C LEU A 377 -7.20 -17.66 3.45
N PHE A 378 -6.48 -17.74 4.56
CA PHE A 378 -5.08 -17.28 4.61
C PHE A 378 -4.17 -18.17 3.74
N ASN A 379 -4.39 -19.47 3.69
CA ASN A 379 -3.66 -20.36 2.78
C ASN A 379 -3.97 -20.09 1.29
N GLY A 380 -5.06 -19.41 0.98
CA GLY A 380 -5.37 -18.91 -0.36
C GLY A 380 -4.64 -17.60 -0.73
N ILE A 381 -4.10 -16.89 0.27
CA ILE A 381 -3.40 -15.61 0.09
C ILE A 381 -1.88 -15.80 0.26
N TYR A 382 -1.47 -16.60 1.24
CA TYR A 382 -0.09 -16.81 1.64
C TYR A 382 0.37 -18.21 1.26
N GLU A 383 1.58 -18.30 0.75
CA GLU A 383 2.24 -19.56 0.46
C GLU A 383 2.91 -20.13 1.73
N ARG A 384 3.33 -21.39 1.66
CA ARG A 384 4.03 -22.03 2.78
C ARG A 384 5.53 -21.71 2.74
N THR A 385 5.88 -20.43 2.73
CA THR A 385 7.25 -19.94 2.83
C THR A 385 7.52 -19.43 4.25
N GLN A 386 8.80 -19.43 4.66
CA GLN A 386 9.16 -18.87 5.98
C GLN A 386 8.70 -17.42 6.11
N LYS A 387 8.88 -16.59 5.07
CA LYS A 387 8.47 -15.17 5.05
C LYS A 387 6.97 -15.02 5.28
N ASP A 388 6.14 -15.78 4.55
CA ASP A 388 4.69 -15.71 4.64
C ASP A 388 4.18 -16.16 6.03
N ILE A 389 4.71 -17.28 6.52
CA ILE A 389 4.30 -17.83 7.82
C ILE A 389 4.74 -16.91 8.96
N SER A 390 5.96 -16.35 8.91
CA SER A 390 6.44 -15.37 9.90
C SER A 390 5.56 -14.13 9.93
N PHE A 391 5.20 -13.58 8.76
CA PHE A 391 4.31 -12.42 8.68
C PHE A 391 2.95 -12.69 9.32
N ILE A 392 2.34 -13.86 9.06
CA ILE A 392 1.06 -14.24 9.69
C ILE A 392 1.21 -14.29 11.21
N ILE A 393 2.25 -14.94 11.71
CA ILE A 393 2.49 -15.12 13.15
C ILE A 393 2.71 -13.77 13.83
N GLU A 394 3.56 -12.91 13.28
CA GLU A 394 3.82 -11.57 13.80
C GLU A 394 2.53 -10.76 13.93
N ASN A 395 1.65 -10.86 12.94
CA ASN A 395 0.38 -10.15 12.95
C ASN A 395 -0.72 -10.82 13.78
N LEU A 396 -0.56 -12.10 14.14
CA LEU A 396 -1.41 -12.82 15.07
C LEU A 396 -0.89 -12.84 16.51
N SER A 397 0.35 -12.41 16.76
CA SER A 397 1.00 -12.45 18.09
C SER A 397 0.20 -11.72 19.17
N ASN A 398 -0.58 -10.72 18.80
CA ASN A 398 -1.53 -10.04 19.67
C ASN A 398 -2.87 -10.79 19.86
N CYS A 399 -3.00 -12.05 19.40
CA CYS A 399 -4.25 -12.83 19.47
C CYS A 399 -3.97 -14.30 19.84
N PRO A 400 -3.40 -14.59 21.00
CA PRO A 400 -2.85 -15.90 21.34
C PRO A 400 -3.88 -17.02 21.54
N LYS A 401 -5.18 -16.70 21.70
CA LYS A 401 -6.26 -17.68 21.92
C LYS A 401 -6.59 -18.51 20.67
N ASN A 402 -5.78 -18.42 19.63
CA ASN A 402 -6.24 -18.81 18.32
C ASN A 402 -5.64 -20.14 17.87
N LYS A 403 -6.49 -21.10 17.53
CA LYS A 403 -6.11 -22.31 16.79
C LYS A 403 -5.34 -21.97 15.50
N ILE A 404 -5.60 -20.80 14.93
CA ILE A 404 -4.92 -20.24 13.75
C ILE A 404 -3.45 -19.96 14.09
N PHE A 405 -3.19 -19.25 15.19
CA PHE A 405 -1.82 -18.98 15.65
C PHE A 405 -1.06 -20.28 15.92
N ALA A 406 -1.69 -21.24 16.62
CA ALA A 406 -1.09 -22.55 16.90
C ALA A 406 -0.79 -23.32 15.59
N TYR A 407 -1.67 -23.26 14.61
CA TYR A 407 -1.48 -23.89 13.31
C TYR A 407 -0.23 -23.37 12.59
N TYR A 408 -0.10 -22.05 12.46
CA TYR A 408 1.04 -21.44 11.77
C TYR A 408 2.34 -21.53 12.58
N SER A 409 2.29 -21.44 13.91
CA SER A 409 3.46 -21.64 14.76
C SER A 409 4.03 -23.06 14.62
N ASN A 410 3.17 -24.08 14.55
CA ASN A 410 3.59 -25.45 14.31
C ASN A 410 4.27 -25.63 12.95
N ILE A 411 3.80 -24.92 11.92
CA ILE A 411 4.45 -24.93 10.59
C ILE A 411 5.84 -24.29 10.69
N LEU A 412 5.95 -23.12 11.33
CA LEU A 412 7.22 -22.41 11.46
C LEU A 412 8.27 -23.25 12.18
N THR A 413 7.91 -23.88 13.30
CA THR A 413 8.81 -24.73 14.07
C THR A 413 9.20 -26.02 13.31
N ARG A 414 8.21 -26.70 12.70
CA ARG A 414 8.45 -28.01 12.05
C ARG A 414 9.19 -27.89 10.73
N ASP A 415 8.81 -26.91 9.90
CA ASP A 415 9.29 -26.85 8.51
C ASP A 415 10.53 -25.95 8.37
N PHE A 416 10.70 -24.98 9.28
CA PHE A 416 11.77 -23.98 9.19
C PHE A 416 12.70 -23.92 10.40
N SER A 417 12.47 -24.76 11.43
CA SER A 417 13.30 -24.85 12.65
C SER A 417 13.48 -23.51 13.39
N VAL A 418 12.46 -22.63 13.34
CA VAL A 418 12.49 -21.35 14.03
C VAL A 418 11.97 -21.51 15.45
N GLU A 419 12.79 -21.19 16.45
CA GLU A 419 12.41 -21.18 17.87
C GLU A 419 11.50 -19.97 18.17
N VAL A 420 10.40 -20.21 18.91
CA VAL A 420 9.32 -19.24 19.13
C VAL A 420 9.06 -19.03 20.63
N ASP A 421 10.10 -18.79 21.42
CA ASP A 421 10.03 -18.77 22.88
C ASP A 421 9.11 -17.68 23.47
N SER A 422 9.13 -16.48 22.94
CA SER A 422 8.25 -15.38 23.41
C SER A 422 6.78 -15.61 23.06
N LEU A 423 6.49 -16.33 21.98
CA LEU A 423 5.15 -16.63 21.52
C LEU A 423 4.47 -17.72 22.34
N TRP A 424 5.22 -18.59 23.00
CA TRP A 424 4.71 -19.65 23.85
C TRP A 424 3.94 -19.12 25.07
N GLN A 425 4.41 -18.05 25.67
CA GLN A 425 3.75 -17.43 26.84
C GLN A 425 2.39 -16.83 26.46
N TYR A 426 2.31 -16.14 25.33
CA TYR A 426 1.03 -15.63 24.81
C TYR A 426 0.07 -16.76 24.43
N GLN A 427 0.58 -17.85 23.88
CA GLN A 427 -0.23 -19.04 23.58
C GLN A 427 -0.81 -19.68 24.84
N MET A 428 -0.01 -19.79 25.91
CA MET A 428 -0.46 -20.33 27.21
C MET A 428 -1.51 -19.43 27.85
N LEU A 429 -1.32 -18.11 27.82
CA LEU A 429 -2.31 -17.14 28.30
C LEU A 429 -3.62 -17.27 27.52
N GLY A 430 -3.54 -17.31 26.19
CA GLY A 430 -4.71 -17.40 25.32
C GLY A 430 -5.50 -18.70 25.44
N LEU A 431 -4.81 -19.83 25.67
CA LEU A 431 -5.45 -21.14 25.87
C LEU A 431 -6.01 -21.34 27.28
N GLY A 432 -5.82 -20.38 28.18
CA GLY A 432 -6.22 -20.50 29.57
C GLY A 432 -5.39 -21.52 30.39
N ASN A 433 -4.21 -21.88 29.87
CA ASN A 433 -3.32 -22.84 30.54
C ASN A 433 -2.38 -22.11 31.52
N TYR A 434 -3.00 -21.50 32.53
CA TYR A 434 -2.31 -20.65 33.51
C TYR A 434 -1.29 -21.41 34.35
N GLN A 435 -1.52 -22.71 34.63
CA GLN A 435 -0.55 -23.51 35.37
C GLN A 435 0.78 -23.64 34.66
N LYS A 436 0.76 -23.85 33.34
CA LYS A 436 2.00 -23.90 32.57
C LYS A 436 2.71 -22.54 32.52
N LEU A 437 1.95 -21.44 32.47
CA LEU A 437 2.52 -20.10 32.53
C LEU A 437 3.26 -19.85 33.84
N TYR A 438 2.74 -20.39 34.97
CA TYR A 438 3.36 -20.24 36.29
C TYR A 438 4.60 -21.14 36.51
N VAL A 439 4.81 -22.15 35.70
CA VAL A 439 5.98 -23.04 35.79
C VAL A 439 7.21 -22.43 35.09
N THR A 440 7.05 -21.33 34.37
CA THR A 440 8.17 -20.60 33.76
C THR A 440 9.14 -20.05 34.83
N SER A 441 10.40 -19.89 34.49
CA SER A 441 11.40 -19.38 35.43
C SER A 441 10.99 -18.03 36.03
N MET A 442 11.31 -17.78 37.30
CA MET A 442 11.02 -16.53 38.00
C MET A 442 11.55 -15.31 37.24
N GLU A 443 12.70 -15.42 36.59
CA GLU A 443 13.34 -14.37 35.79
C GLU A 443 12.51 -14.01 34.55
N SER A 444 11.96 -15.01 33.84
CA SER A 444 11.06 -14.82 32.72
C SER A 444 9.71 -14.24 33.14
N MET A 445 9.18 -14.59 34.31
CA MET A 445 7.97 -14.03 34.88
C MET A 445 8.13 -12.54 35.23
N MET A 446 9.27 -12.13 35.78
CA MET A 446 9.53 -10.73 36.11
C MET A 446 9.61 -9.85 34.85
N GLN A 447 10.19 -10.36 33.77
CA GLN A 447 10.23 -9.67 32.46
C GLN A 447 8.83 -9.51 31.85
N ASN A 448 7.90 -10.44 32.10
CA ASN A 448 6.54 -10.48 31.56
C ASN A 448 5.48 -10.30 32.65
N SER A 449 5.73 -9.40 33.57
CA SER A 449 4.89 -9.12 34.75
C SER A 449 3.43 -8.81 34.38
N HIS A 450 3.20 -8.16 33.23
CA HIS A 450 1.86 -7.86 32.71
C HIS A 450 1.04 -9.13 32.38
N MET A 451 1.66 -10.15 31.76
CA MET A 451 0.98 -11.41 31.41
C MET A 451 0.60 -12.19 32.67
N LEU A 452 1.47 -12.19 33.67
CA LEU A 452 1.20 -12.82 34.95
C LEU A 452 0.02 -12.12 35.67
N ALA A 453 -0.01 -10.78 35.64
CA ALA A 453 -1.10 -10.00 36.19
C ALA A 453 -2.43 -10.33 35.50
N SER A 454 -2.43 -10.37 34.18
CA SER A 454 -3.60 -10.71 33.37
C SER A 454 -4.07 -12.15 33.64
N ALA A 455 -3.16 -13.10 33.82
CA ALA A 455 -3.47 -14.48 34.19
C ALA A 455 -4.12 -14.56 35.58
N CYS A 456 -3.61 -13.83 36.58
CA CYS A 456 -4.19 -13.75 37.90
C CYS A 456 -5.65 -13.27 37.86
N ILE A 457 -5.93 -12.22 37.11
CA ILE A 457 -7.28 -11.66 36.98
C ILE A 457 -8.18 -12.59 36.16
N ALA A 458 -7.67 -13.15 35.06
CA ALA A 458 -8.45 -14.01 34.18
C ALA A 458 -8.95 -15.29 34.87
N GLN A 459 -8.18 -15.84 35.80
CA GLN A 459 -8.61 -17.00 36.61
C GLN A 459 -9.74 -16.69 37.58
N ASN A 460 -9.87 -15.44 38.01
CA ASN A 460 -10.85 -14.99 39.00
C ASN A 460 -10.91 -15.89 40.27
N ASN A 461 -9.74 -16.33 40.72
CA ASN A 461 -9.65 -17.21 41.89
C ASN A 461 -8.58 -16.70 42.86
N LYS A 462 -9.02 -16.02 43.91
CA LYS A 462 -8.14 -15.42 44.94
C LYS A 462 -7.27 -16.46 45.66
N GLN A 463 -7.74 -17.73 45.77
CA GLN A 463 -6.98 -18.77 46.46
C GLN A 463 -5.76 -19.26 45.70
N LEU A 464 -5.71 -19.06 44.39
CA LEU A 464 -4.56 -19.39 43.55
C LEU A 464 -3.49 -18.29 43.57
N MET A 465 -3.78 -17.13 44.13
CA MET A 465 -2.83 -16.04 44.33
C MET A 465 -1.95 -16.34 45.55
N ASN A 466 -0.87 -17.08 45.33
CA ASN A 466 0.10 -17.26 46.38
C ASN A 466 1.08 -16.08 46.44
N GLU A 467 1.77 -15.92 47.58
CA GLU A 467 2.74 -14.86 47.77
C GLU A 467 3.85 -14.83 46.74
N GLN A 468 4.20 -15.95 46.16
CA GLN A 468 5.27 -16.07 45.17
C GLN A 468 4.92 -15.37 43.86
N TYR A 469 3.67 -15.50 43.39
CA TYR A 469 3.23 -14.84 42.15
C TYR A 469 3.06 -13.33 42.33
N ILE A 470 2.50 -12.93 43.46
CA ILE A 470 2.36 -11.50 43.80
C ILE A 470 3.71 -10.83 43.96
N LYS A 471 4.70 -11.53 44.53
CA LYS A 471 6.08 -11.02 44.63
C LYS A 471 6.79 -10.90 43.27
N ALA A 472 6.38 -11.67 42.27
CA ALA A 472 6.92 -11.60 40.91
C ALA A 472 6.35 -10.43 40.08
N LEU A 473 5.24 -9.83 40.51
CA LEU A 473 4.66 -8.65 39.86
C LEU A 473 5.42 -7.38 40.25
N ASN A 474 5.63 -6.50 39.27
CA ASN A 474 6.06 -5.15 39.61
C ASN A 474 4.95 -4.41 40.39
N GLU A 475 5.29 -3.36 41.13
CA GLU A 475 4.36 -2.71 42.05
C GLU A 475 3.10 -2.15 41.37
N ALA A 476 3.21 -1.65 40.12
CA ALA A 476 2.05 -1.12 39.39
C ALA A 476 1.04 -2.25 39.05
N PHE A 477 1.48 -3.34 38.43
CA PHE A 477 0.63 -4.48 38.11
C PHE A 477 0.09 -5.17 39.36
N LYS A 478 0.92 -5.30 40.39
CA LYS A 478 0.54 -5.84 41.68
C LYS A 478 -0.62 -5.06 42.32
N THR A 479 -0.54 -3.72 42.32
CA THR A 479 -1.58 -2.86 42.87
C THR A 479 -2.90 -3.04 42.12
N VAL A 480 -2.86 -3.11 40.77
CA VAL A 480 -4.06 -3.34 39.96
C VAL A 480 -4.69 -4.71 40.24
N VAL A 481 -3.85 -5.75 40.36
CA VAL A 481 -4.34 -7.10 40.69
C VAL A 481 -4.95 -7.14 42.10
N LEU A 482 -4.33 -6.52 43.09
CA LEU A 482 -4.87 -6.46 44.44
C LEU A 482 -6.20 -5.71 44.48
N ARG A 483 -6.33 -4.57 43.76
CA ARG A 483 -7.59 -3.82 43.65
C ARG A 483 -8.71 -4.65 43.03
N PHE A 484 -8.42 -5.52 42.07
CA PHE A 484 -9.41 -6.40 41.47
C PHE A 484 -10.07 -7.36 42.50
N TYR A 485 -9.32 -7.76 43.53
CA TYR A 485 -9.81 -8.68 44.57
C TYR A 485 -10.18 -7.98 45.89
N ASP A 486 -9.93 -6.69 46.03
CA ASP A 486 -10.18 -5.91 47.23
C ASP A 486 -10.75 -4.52 46.88
N GLU A 487 -12.06 -4.38 47.03
CA GLU A 487 -12.80 -3.16 46.71
C GLU A 487 -12.46 -1.98 47.63
N THR A 488 -11.79 -2.21 48.74
CA THR A 488 -11.37 -1.15 49.67
C THR A 488 -10.18 -0.36 49.16
N LEU A 489 -9.40 -0.94 48.24
CA LEU A 489 -8.30 -0.28 47.57
C LEU A 489 -8.84 0.66 46.48
N LYS A 490 -8.05 1.67 46.09
CA LYS A 490 -8.34 2.58 44.97
C LYS A 490 -7.11 2.71 44.09
N LEU A 491 -7.35 2.82 42.77
CA LEU A 491 -6.30 3.12 41.81
C LEU A 491 -6.16 4.64 41.65
N ASN A 492 -4.96 5.08 41.35
CA ASN A 492 -4.67 6.47 40.99
C ASN A 492 -4.30 6.56 39.50
N GLU A 493 -4.21 7.78 38.98
CA GLU A 493 -3.93 8.04 37.55
C GLU A 493 -2.58 7.46 37.07
N GLU A 494 -1.59 7.34 37.95
CA GLU A 494 -0.27 6.78 37.62
C GLU A 494 -0.33 5.28 37.30
N LEU A 495 -1.37 4.58 37.77
CA LEU A 495 -1.60 3.16 37.53
C LEU A 495 -2.36 2.88 36.23
N PHE A 496 -2.86 3.92 35.56
CA PHE A 496 -3.63 3.75 34.33
C PHE A 496 -2.88 2.98 33.23
N PRO A 497 -1.57 3.17 32.96
CA PRO A 497 -0.85 2.37 31.97
C PRO A 497 -0.82 0.87 32.28
N ALA A 498 -0.70 0.50 33.56
CA ALA A 498 -0.76 -0.90 33.98
C ALA A 498 -2.18 -1.48 33.83
N TYR A 499 -3.20 -0.73 34.22
CA TYR A 499 -4.60 -1.06 33.99
C TYR A 499 -4.91 -1.24 32.51
N GLU A 500 -4.50 -0.30 31.65
CA GLU A 500 -4.71 -0.35 30.21
C GLU A 500 -4.06 -1.58 29.56
N THR A 501 -2.84 -1.91 29.98
CA THR A 501 -2.13 -3.10 29.49
C THR A 501 -2.88 -4.39 29.80
N ILE A 502 -3.30 -4.56 31.04
CA ILE A 502 -4.10 -5.72 31.46
C ILE A 502 -5.45 -5.76 30.73
N LEU A 503 -6.13 -4.62 30.59
CA LEU A 503 -7.39 -4.52 29.84
C LEU A 503 -7.24 -5.04 28.40
N LYS A 504 -6.19 -4.60 27.70
CA LYS A 504 -5.91 -5.06 26.34
C LYS A 504 -5.70 -6.56 26.27
N GLU A 505 -5.02 -7.15 27.23
CA GLU A 505 -4.79 -8.59 27.30
C GLU A 505 -6.07 -9.37 27.67
N LEU A 506 -6.86 -8.90 28.64
CA LEU A 506 -8.14 -9.53 28.97
C LEU A 506 -9.14 -9.50 27.82
N LEU A 507 -9.16 -8.42 27.04
CA LEU A 507 -9.93 -8.30 25.81
C LEU A 507 -9.44 -9.31 24.76
N LEU A 508 -8.14 -9.46 24.67
CA LEU A 508 -7.47 -10.34 23.73
C LEU A 508 -7.86 -11.82 23.99
N ILE A 509 -7.74 -12.26 25.24
CA ILE A 509 -8.11 -13.63 25.65
C ILE A 509 -9.61 -13.81 25.86
N GLN A 510 -10.43 -12.79 25.62
CA GLN A 510 -11.87 -12.79 25.85
C GLN A 510 -12.22 -13.32 27.27
N SER A 511 -11.54 -12.79 28.28
CA SER A 511 -11.69 -13.24 29.65
C SER A 511 -13.14 -13.06 30.16
N SER A 512 -13.65 -14.04 30.89
CA SER A 512 -14.93 -13.93 31.60
C SER A 512 -14.89 -12.89 32.73
N SER A 513 -13.70 -12.54 33.21
CA SER A 513 -13.49 -11.53 34.26
C SER A 513 -13.52 -10.09 33.72
N LEU A 514 -13.68 -9.90 32.40
CA LEU A 514 -13.58 -8.59 31.77
C LEU A 514 -14.63 -7.59 32.31
N ASP A 515 -15.85 -8.02 32.53
CA ASP A 515 -16.92 -7.13 33.03
C ASP A 515 -16.60 -6.58 34.41
N HIS A 516 -16.22 -7.47 35.34
CA HIS A 516 -15.77 -7.07 36.67
C HIS A 516 -14.49 -6.22 36.64
N TYR A 517 -13.56 -6.51 35.71
CA TYR A 517 -12.36 -5.68 35.52
C TYR A 517 -12.67 -4.25 35.04
N LEU A 518 -13.68 -4.10 34.19
CA LEU A 518 -14.11 -2.79 33.70
C LEU A 518 -14.73 -1.91 34.81
N GLU A 519 -15.24 -2.49 35.89
CA GLU A 519 -15.76 -1.74 37.05
C GLU A 519 -14.63 -0.92 37.71
N LEU A 520 -13.40 -1.40 37.68
CA LEU A 520 -12.23 -0.69 38.20
C LEU A 520 -11.96 0.65 37.48
N ALA A 521 -12.50 0.83 36.28
CA ALA A 521 -12.39 2.08 35.53
C ALA A 521 -12.96 3.29 36.30
N GLU A 522 -13.85 3.04 37.26
CA GLU A 522 -14.44 4.09 38.10
C GLU A 522 -13.42 4.86 38.93
N ASP A 523 -12.25 4.28 39.18
CA ASP A 523 -11.18 4.88 39.95
C ASP A 523 -10.42 5.96 39.15
N PHE A 524 -10.60 6.03 37.82
CA PHE A 524 -9.85 6.94 36.93
C PHE A 524 -10.65 8.19 36.52
N SER A 525 -9.93 9.17 36.01
CA SER A 525 -10.51 10.39 35.43
C SER A 525 -11.32 10.10 34.17
N ASN A 526 -12.23 11.02 33.83
CA ASN A 526 -13.02 10.91 32.62
C ASN A 526 -12.15 10.78 31.35
N GLU A 527 -11.01 11.46 31.30
CA GLU A 527 -10.07 11.35 30.18
C GLU A 527 -9.56 9.93 29.99
N ASN A 528 -9.15 9.25 31.05
CA ASN A 528 -8.66 7.88 30.98
C ASN A 528 -9.81 6.87 30.73
N ILE A 529 -11.00 7.12 31.26
CA ILE A 529 -12.19 6.32 30.94
C ILE A 529 -12.51 6.41 29.44
N LEU A 530 -12.34 7.55 28.81
CA LEU A 530 -12.53 7.68 27.35
C LEU A 530 -11.48 6.91 26.53
N LYS A 531 -10.25 6.81 27.01
CA LYS A 531 -9.26 5.92 26.37
C LYS A 531 -9.72 4.46 26.42
N ILE A 532 -10.33 4.04 27.53
CA ILE A 532 -10.92 2.70 27.67
C ILE A 532 -12.02 2.46 26.62
N THR A 533 -12.92 3.44 26.43
CA THR A 533 -14.00 3.29 25.42
C THR A 533 -13.45 3.15 24.00
N LYS A 534 -12.39 3.91 23.64
CA LYS A 534 -11.73 3.77 22.33
C LYS A 534 -11.10 2.38 22.15
N ILE A 535 -10.44 1.84 23.17
CA ILE A 535 -9.93 0.46 23.15
C ILE A 535 -11.05 -0.55 22.92
N LEU A 536 -12.19 -0.38 23.62
CA LEU A 536 -13.35 -1.25 23.45
C LEU A 536 -13.95 -1.17 22.03
N GLU A 537 -14.04 0.03 21.46
CA GLU A 537 -14.48 0.24 20.07
C GLU A 537 -13.55 -0.44 19.07
N GLU A 538 -12.24 -0.25 19.21
CA GLU A 538 -11.22 -0.90 18.37
C GLU A 538 -11.34 -2.42 18.39
N LYS A 539 -11.67 -2.99 19.55
CA LYS A 539 -11.92 -4.42 19.74
C LYS A 539 -13.38 -4.82 19.45
N LYS A 540 -14.20 -3.94 18.85
CA LYS A 540 -15.63 -4.14 18.50
C LYS A 540 -16.51 -4.52 19.69
N LYS A 541 -16.14 -4.16 20.90
CA LYS A 541 -16.96 -4.39 22.10
C LYS A 541 -17.93 -3.21 22.30
N TYR A 542 -18.68 -2.87 21.23
CA TYR A 542 -19.55 -1.70 21.19
C TYR A 542 -20.57 -1.63 22.31
N SER A 543 -21.14 -2.77 22.74
CA SER A 543 -22.05 -2.81 23.88
C SER A 543 -21.39 -2.38 25.18
N LYS A 544 -20.14 -2.84 25.43
CA LYS A 544 -19.38 -2.45 26.61
C LYS A 544 -18.92 -0.99 26.51
N ALA A 545 -18.47 -0.55 25.34
CA ALA A 545 -18.13 0.84 25.09
C ALA A 545 -19.34 1.77 25.34
N LEU A 546 -20.51 1.42 24.81
CA LEU A 546 -21.74 2.18 24.98
C LEU A 546 -22.15 2.29 26.47
N ASN A 547 -22.00 1.21 27.24
CA ASN A 547 -22.28 1.24 28.68
C ASN A 547 -21.32 2.20 29.42
N VAL A 548 -20.03 2.15 29.11
CA VAL A 548 -19.04 3.06 29.70
C VAL A 548 -19.33 4.51 29.29
N TYR A 549 -19.63 4.79 28.02
CA TYR A 549 -20.03 6.13 27.58
C TYR A 549 -21.27 6.65 28.30
N ARG A 550 -22.27 5.81 28.53
CA ARG A 550 -23.48 6.19 29.28
C ARG A 550 -23.16 6.52 30.74
N GLN A 551 -22.27 5.79 31.40
CA GLN A 551 -21.81 6.08 32.75
C GLN A 551 -21.08 7.45 32.81
N VAL A 552 -20.16 7.69 31.87
CA VAL A 552 -19.45 8.99 31.77
C VAL A 552 -20.43 10.11 31.49
N TYR A 553 -21.38 9.91 30.57
CA TYR A 553 -22.42 10.87 30.24
C TYR A 553 -23.25 11.29 31.47
N LEU A 554 -23.62 10.34 32.33
CA LEU A 554 -24.35 10.62 33.57
C LEU A 554 -23.52 11.43 34.57
N ARG A 555 -22.21 11.19 34.64
CA ARG A 555 -21.27 11.96 35.47
C ARG A 555 -21.03 13.40 34.94
N LEU A 556 -21.05 13.57 33.61
CA LEU A 556 -20.78 14.84 32.91
C LEU A 556 -22.03 15.70 32.69
N SER A 557 -23.22 15.26 33.12
CA SER A 557 -24.48 15.99 32.90
C SER A 557 -24.49 17.44 33.36
N LEU A 558 -23.38 17.91 33.96
CA LEU A 558 -23.16 19.27 34.46
C LEU A 558 -22.21 20.14 33.61
N SER A 559 -21.47 19.60 32.58
CA SER A 559 -20.37 20.40 32.00
C SER A 559 -20.14 20.39 30.48
N ASN A 560 -20.79 19.73 29.67
CA ASN A 560 -20.89 19.77 28.19
C ASN A 560 -20.93 18.36 27.55
N PRO A 561 -22.08 17.74 27.42
CA PRO A 561 -22.20 16.35 26.97
C PRO A 561 -22.03 16.16 25.46
N SER A 562 -21.84 17.24 24.71
CA SER A 562 -21.86 17.21 23.23
C SER A 562 -20.68 16.51 22.56
N GLU A 563 -19.56 16.39 23.27
CA GLU A 563 -18.34 15.77 22.72
C GLU A 563 -18.50 14.26 22.51
N TYR A 564 -19.46 13.63 23.22
CA TYR A 564 -19.67 12.19 23.18
C TYR A 564 -20.85 11.75 22.32
N TYR A 565 -21.63 12.68 21.76
CA TYR A 565 -22.78 12.31 20.95
C TYR A 565 -22.40 11.54 19.69
N GLU A 566 -21.28 11.89 19.06
CA GLU A 566 -20.78 11.17 17.89
C GLU A 566 -20.44 9.71 18.24
N ASP A 567 -19.70 9.50 19.32
CA ASP A 567 -19.25 8.18 19.76
C ASP A 567 -20.41 7.29 20.23
N ILE A 568 -21.33 7.85 21.02
CA ILE A 568 -22.54 7.14 21.46
C ILE A 568 -23.39 6.78 20.23
N GLY A 569 -23.61 7.72 19.33
CA GLY A 569 -24.34 7.48 18.07
C GLY A 569 -23.67 6.38 17.23
N TYR A 570 -22.35 6.40 17.11
CA TYR A 570 -21.60 5.39 16.39
C TYR A 570 -21.71 3.99 17.04
N CYS A 571 -21.52 3.88 18.34
CA CYS A 571 -21.69 2.59 19.05
C CYS A 571 -23.12 2.07 18.92
N SER A 572 -24.13 2.93 19.06
CA SER A 572 -25.54 2.57 18.87
C SER A 572 -25.81 2.07 17.45
N TYR A 573 -25.25 2.75 16.43
CA TYR A 573 -25.35 2.33 15.03
C TYR A 573 -24.71 0.95 14.80
N LYS A 574 -23.53 0.71 15.36
CA LYS A 574 -22.83 -0.59 15.24
C LYS A 574 -23.57 -1.74 15.92
N LEU A 575 -24.36 -1.45 16.92
CA LEU A 575 -25.23 -2.41 17.63
C LEU A 575 -26.60 -2.62 16.96
N GLY A 576 -26.89 -1.91 15.87
CA GLY A 576 -28.21 -1.96 15.22
C GLY A 576 -29.29 -1.15 15.93
N LEU A 577 -28.94 -0.33 16.93
CA LEU A 577 -29.84 0.56 17.65
C LEU A 577 -30.06 1.85 16.84
N TYR A 578 -30.60 1.70 15.63
CA TYR A 578 -30.61 2.77 14.62
C TYR A 578 -31.40 4.00 15.03
N ALA A 579 -32.55 3.82 15.70
CA ALA A 579 -33.34 4.95 16.19
C ALA A 579 -32.60 5.76 17.28
N GLU A 580 -31.83 5.10 18.13
CA GLU A 580 -30.98 5.75 19.13
C GLU A 580 -29.81 6.47 18.44
N ALA A 581 -29.15 5.79 17.50
CA ALA A 581 -28.06 6.36 16.72
C ALA A 581 -28.47 7.64 16.00
N ALA A 582 -29.60 7.63 15.28
CA ALA A 582 -30.13 8.79 14.59
C ALA A 582 -30.34 9.99 15.52
N ARG A 583 -30.91 9.77 16.72
CA ARG A 583 -31.12 10.84 17.73
C ARG A 583 -29.80 11.46 18.21
N TYR A 584 -28.74 10.67 18.37
CA TYR A 584 -27.45 11.22 18.78
C TYR A 584 -26.74 11.94 17.61
N PHE A 585 -26.88 11.45 16.39
CA PHE A 585 -26.36 12.13 15.20
C PHE A 585 -27.08 13.46 14.94
N ASP A 586 -28.39 13.57 15.22
CA ASP A 586 -29.09 14.84 15.18
C ASP A 586 -28.45 15.88 16.10
N LYS A 587 -28.16 15.50 17.35
CA LYS A 587 -27.50 16.40 18.31
C LYS A 587 -26.10 16.85 17.89
N VAL A 588 -25.38 16.01 17.13
CA VAL A 588 -24.10 16.41 16.51
C VAL A 588 -24.33 17.44 15.40
N LEU A 589 -25.32 17.17 14.54
CA LEU A 589 -25.65 18.03 13.38
C LEU A 589 -26.27 19.37 13.78
N GLU A 590 -26.95 19.46 14.94
CA GLU A 590 -27.39 20.73 15.50
C GLU A 590 -26.24 21.72 15.73
N LYS A 591 -25.04 21.21 16.06
CA LYS A 591 -23.85 22.03 16.30
C LYS A 591 -22.95 22.16 15.05
N ASN A 592 -22.93 21.16 14.20
CA ASN A 592 -22.16 21.14 12.97
C ASN A 592 -23.00 20.56 11.81
N PRO A 593 -23.88 21.37 11.20
CA PRO A 593 -24.78 20.92 10.14
C PRO A 593 -24.08 20.41 8.87
N GLU A 594 -22.84 20.86 8.65
CA GLU A 594 -22.07 20.50 7.45
C GLU A 594 -21.22 19.22 7.62
N ASN A 595 -21.34 18.53 8.75
CA ASN A 595 -20.61 17.28 8.97
C ASN A 595 -21.15 16.14 8.10
N LEU A 596 -20.60 16.04 6.88
CA LEU A 596 -21.02 15.05 5.88
C LEU A 596 -20.93 13.60 6.38
N LYS A 597 -19.96 13.29 7.20
CA LYS A 597 -19.81 11.96 7.81
C LYS A 597 -21.02 11.62 8.67
N ILE A 598 -21.38 12.51 9.57
CA ILE A 598 -22.50 12.27 10.50
C ILE A 598 -23.84 12.30 9.78
N LEU A 599 -23.98 13.17 8.78
CA LEU A 599 -25.18 13.19 7.93
C LEU A 599 -25.39 11.83 7.24
N GLN A 600 -24.33 11.21 6.73
CA GLN A 600 -24.40 9.89 6.12
C GLN A 600 -24.78 8.80 7.14
N PHE A 601 -24.15 8.79 8.32
CA PHE A 601 -24.52 7.83 9.36
C PHE A 601 -25.96 7.99 9.83
N LYS A 602 -26.44 9.23 9.96
CA LYS A 602 -27.85 9.51 10.23
C LYS A 602 -28.74 8.92 9.15
N THR A 603 -28.49 9.26 7.88
CA THR A 603 -29.25 8.74 6.73
C THR A 603 -29.28 7.20 6.71
N TRP A 604 -28.14 6.56 6.95
CA TRP A 604 -28.08 5.10 7.01
C TRP A 604 -28.81 4.51 8.22
N SER A 605 -28.89 5.25 9.33
CA SER A 605 -29.65 4.85 10.50
C SER A 605 -31.17 4.95 10.21
N GLU A 606 -31.63 6.09 9.69
CA GLU A 606 -33.03 6.33 9.36
C GLU A 606 -33.56 5.34 8.32
N ALA A 607 -32.76 4.97 7.33
CA ALA A 607 -33.12 3.97 6.34
C ALA A 607 -33.29 2.53 6.90
N ARG A 608 -32.93 2.30 8.14
CA ARG A 608 -32.97 0.99 8.83
C ARG A 608 -33.91 0.99 10.06
N CYS A 609 -34.48 2.13 10.41
CA CYS A 609 -35.56 2.23 11.40
C CYS A 609 -36.90 1.77 10.81
#